data_449422799b85ca005d61f3e1f4fe9ef0
#
_entry.id   449422799b85ca005d61f3e1f4fe9ef0
#
_cell.length_a   1.000
_cell.length_b   1.000
_cell.length_c   1.000
_cell.angle_alpha   90.00
_cell.angle_beta   90.00
_cell.angle_gamma   90.00
#
_symmetry.space_group_name_H-M   'P 1'
#
loop_
_entity.id
_entity.type
_entity.pdbx_description
1 polymer ?
#
loop_
_entity_poly.entity_id
_entity_poly.type
_entity_poly.pdbx_seq_one_letter_code
_entity_poly.pdbx_strand_id
1 'polypeptide(L)'
;MINEKPKRLQTVVQSYSSKSYRYVRYIGPKDSHCNIAEAAFYTPNDTASLKGKVIGTPGCFQKDGSHEYTNVFDGDVTTSFDYIESSGGWSGLDLGTPKQIGKIVYTPRNYDNYVCHGDDYELFYCSQDKWKSLGKQTSYADSLVYKNVPINVLLLLKNHDRGIQERIFTYQERSQVWK
;
A
#
# COMPACT_ATOMS: atom_id res chain seq x y z
N MET A 1 -0.31 -24.96 -12.11
CA MET A 1 0.39 -23.71 -11.73
C MET A 1 -0.69 -22.72 -11.34
N ILE A 2 -0.80 -22.43 -10.05
CA ILE A 2 -1.74 -21.42 -9.54
C ILE A 2 -1.02 -20.08 -9.71
N ASN A 3 -1.45 -19.30 -10.69
CA ASN A 3 -0.99 -17.92 -10.90
C ASN A 3 -1.72 -17.01 -9.89
N GLU A 4 -1.37 -17.09 -8.61
CA GLU A 4 -1.84 -16.10 -7.66
C GLU A 4 -1.01 -14.82 -7.88
N LYS A 5 -1.69 -13.76 -8.32
CA LYS A 5 -1.10 -12.40 -8.31
C LYS A 5 -0.64 -12.08 -6.88
N PRO A 6 0.55 -11.50 -6.69
CA PRO A 6 1.04 -11.18 -5.35
C PRO A 6 0.02 -10.31 -4.61
N LYS A 7 -0.37 -10.74 -3.40
CA LYS A 7 -1.24 -9.96 -2.53
C LYS A 7 -0.46 -8.75 -2.05
N ARG A 8 -0.82 -7.56 -2.54
CA ARG A 8 -0.18 -6.33 -2.12
C ARG A 8 -0.70 -5.87 -0.76
N LEU A 9 0.17 -5.20 -0.03
CA LEU A 9 -0.18 -4.55 1.22
C LEU A 9 -1.28 -3.51 0.99
N GLN A 10 -2.29 -3.57 1.86
CA GLN A 10 -3.39 -2.61 1.86
C GLN A 10 -3.53 -2.00 3.24
N THR A 11 -3.71 -0.70 3.28
CA THR A 11 -4.12 0.01 4.50
C THR A 11 -5.62 0.19 4.48
N VAL A 12 -6.28 -0.21 5.56
CA VAL A 12 -7.73 -0.06 5.74
C VAL A 12 -7.99 0.99 6.81
N VAL A 13 -8.71 2.04 6.42
CA VAL A 13 -9.15 3.10 7.34
C VAL A 13 -10.65 3.01 7.51
N GLN A 14 -11.13 2.86 8.75
CA GLN A 14 -12.56 2.95 9.08
C GLN A 14 -12.95 4.41 9.28
N SER A 15 -14.07 4.81 8.71
CA SER A 15 -14.66 6.13 8.89
C SER A 15 -15.96 6.04 9.67
N TYR A 16 -16.07 6.81 10.74
CA TYR A 16 -17.28 6.88 11.57
C TYR A 16 -18.07 8.18 11.33
N SER A 17 -17.74 8.93 10.26
CA SER A 17 -18.44 10.16 9.91
C SER A 17 -19.84 9.85 9.40
N SER A 18 -20.86 10.53 9.95
CA SER A 18 -22.23 10.49 9.44
C SER A 18 -22.45 11.39 8.22
N LYS A 19 -21.43 12.18 7.82
CA LYS A 19 -21.51 13.08 6.67
C LYS A 19 -21.43 12.30 5.36
N SER A 20 -22.14 12.80 4.35
CA SER A 20 -22.09 12.29 2.98
C SER A 20 -21.29 13.23 2.08
N TYR A 21 -20.53 12.66 1.16
CA TYR A 21 -19.65 13.38 0.24
C TYR A 21 -19.91 12.95 -1.19
N ARG A 22 -20.02 13.90 -2.11
CA ARG A 22 -20.07 13.62 -3.56
C ARG A 22 -18.67 13.40 -4.11
N TYR A 23 -17.68 14.15 -3.63
CA TYR A 23 -16.30 14.07 -4.09
C TYR A 23 -15.45 13.45 -2.99
N VAL A 24 -14.69 12.43 -3.36
CA VAL A 24 -13.72 11.77 -2.48
C VAL A 24 -12.38 11.70 -3.20
N ARG A 25 -11.28 11.88 -2.48
CA ARG A 25 -9.95 11.84 -3.08
C ARG A 25 -8.86 11.39 -2.11
N TYR A 26 -7.81 10.82 -2.65
CA TYR A 26 -6.52 10.67 -2.05
C TYR A 26 -5.62 11.83 -2.49
N ILE A 27 -4.92 12.45 -1.56
CA ILE A 27 -3.90 13.47 -1.81
C ILE A 27 -2.57 12.89 -1.39
N GLY A 28 -1.60 12.86 -2.29
CA GLY A 28 -0.26 12.40 -1.98
C GLY A 28 0.39 13.26 -0.89
N PRO A 29 1.14 12.64 0.03
CA PRO A 29 2.00 13.37 0.95
C PRO A 29 2.96 14.31 0.20
N LYS A 30 3.47 15.31 0.89
CA LYS A 30 4.53 16.17 0.33
C LYS A 30 5.75 15.32 -0.03
N ASP A 31 6.37 15.64 -1.16
CA ASP A 31 7.58 14.98 -1.69
C ASP A 31 7.44 13.47 -1.97
N SER A 32 6.20 12.99 -2.21
CA SER A 32 5.90 11.58 -2.47
C SER A 32 5.52 11.27 -3.92
N HIS A 33 5.45 12.26 -4.82
CA HIS A 33 4.92 12.11 -6.18
C HIS A 33 3.52 11.46 -6.23
N CYS A 34 2.77 11.47 -5.12
CA CYS A 34 1.47 10.80 -4.99
C CYS A 34 1.50 9.31 -5.38
N ASN A 35 2.58 8.61 -5.03
CA ASN A 35 2.79 7.22 -5.40
C ASN A 35 1.76 6.30 -4.75
N ILE A 36 0.74 5.93 -5.53
CA ILE A 36 -0.35 5.05 -5.11
C ILE A 36 -0.73 4.08 -6.23
N ALA A 37 -0.95 2.80 -5.90
CA ALA A 37 -1.45 1.83 -6.85
C ALA A 37 -2.99 1.87 -6.92
N GLU A 38 -3.68 1.72 -5.78
CA GLU A 38 -5.13 1.64 -5.76
C GLU A 38 -5.73 2.34 -4.53
N ALA A 39 -6.90 2.97 -4.72
CA ALA A 39 -7.77 3.41 -3.65
C ALA A 39 -9.19 2.90 -3.85
N ALA A 40 -9.86 2.52 -2.77
CA ALA A 40 -11.25 2.11 -2.82
C ALA A 40 -12.02 2.71 -1.64
N PHE A 41 -13.18 3.30 -1.93
CA PHE A 41 -14.08 3.87 -0.95
C PHE A 41 -15.34 3.00 -0.85
N TYR A 42 -15.85 2.82 0.35
CA TYR A 42 -17.01 1.97 0.64
C TYR A 42 -18.01 2.73 1.51
N THR A 43 -19.29 2.47 1.31
CA THR A 43 -20.31 2.89 2.28
C THR A 43 -20.21 2.07 3.57
N PRO A 44 -20.80 2.51 4.69
CA PRO A 44 -20.93 1.67 5.87
C PRO A 44 -21.59 0.33 5.54
N ASN A 45 -21.01 -0.76 6.02
CA ASN A 45 -21.55 -2.12 5.86
C ASN A 45 -21.62 -2.67 4.42
N ASP A 46 -21.06 -1.97 3.44
CA ASP A 46 -21.01 -2.45 2.07
C ASP A 46 -19.69 -3.19 1.78
N THR A 47 -19.75 -4.23 0.96
CA THR A 47 -18.59 -5.01 0.48
C THR A 47 -18.13 -4.56 -0.90
N ALA A 48 -19.00 -3.89 -1.67
CA ALA A 48 -18.67 -3.35 -2.97
C ALA A 48 -18.07 -1.94 -2.85
N SER A 49 -16.97 -1.67 -3.56
CA SER A 49 -16.40 -0.33 -3.62
C SER A 49 -17.29 0.62 -4.41
N LEU A 50 -17.38 1.87 -3.94
CA LEU A 50 -18.03 2.95 -4.64
C LEU A 50 -17.37 3.17 -6.00
N LYS A 51 -18.19 3.45 -7.01
CA LYS A 51 -17.76 3.80 -8.37
C LYS A 51 -18.19 5.22 -8.68
N GLY A 52 -17.46 5.87 -9.56
CA GLY A 52 -17.72 7.24 -9.98
C GLY A 52 -16.85 7.63 -11.16
N LYS A 53 -17.00 8.87 -11.62
CA LYS A 53 -16.09 9.43 -12.61
C LYS A 53 -14.73 9.70 -11.95
N VAL A 54 -13.66 9.12 -12.48
CA VAL A 54 -12.30 9.38 -11.97
C VAL A 54 -11.92 10.83 -12.29
N ILE A 55 -11.42 11.52 -11.29
CA ILE A 55 -10.93 12.90 -11.35
C ILE A 55 -9.58 12.99 -10.65
N GLY A 56 -8.70 13.85 -11.11
CA GLY A 56 -7.38 13.96 -10.50
C GLY A 56 -6.48 15.00 -11.15
N THR A 57 -5.23 15.07 -10.69
CA THR A 57 -4.21 15.93 -11.25
C THR A 57 -3.59 15.24 -12.47
N PRO A 58 -3.69 15.81 -13.68
CA PRO A 58 -3.11 15.21 -14.88
C PRO A 58 -1.59 15.33 -14.87
N GLY A 59 -0.93 14.39 -15.56
CA GLY A 59 0.51 14.34 -15.74
C GLY A 59 1.20 13.30 -14.88
N CYS A 60 1.99 12.46 -15.51
CA CYS A 60 2.75 11.41 -14.86
C CYS A 60 4.26 11.58 -15.02
N PHE A 61 5.03 10.92 -14.18
CA PHE A 61 6.49 11.05 -14.06
C PHE A 61 7.22 10.95 -15.40
N GLN A 62 6.95 9.96 -16.21
CA GLN A 62 7.63 9.76 -17.49
C GLN A 62 6.97 10.48 -18.67
N LYS A 63 5.86 11.17 -18.45
CA LYS A 63 5.06 11.87 -19.50
C LYS A 63 4.57 10.94 -20.63
N ASP A 64 4.53 9.65 -20.39
CA ASP A 64 4.17 8.61 -21.34
C ASP A 64 2.73 8.08 -21.16
N GLY A 65 2.02 8.61 -20.16
CA GLY A 65 0.65 8.19 -19.82
C GLY A 65 0.56 6.88 -19.05
N SER A 66 1.68 6.22 -18.73
CA SER A 66 1.67 4.90 -18.06
C SER A 66 1.29 4.97 -16.58
N HIS A 67 1.43 6.12 -15.94
CA HIS A 67 1.26 6.32 -14.51
C HIS A 67 0.30 7.49 -14.19
N GLU A 68 -0.78 7.59 -14.92
CA GLU A 68 -1.78 8.67 -14.74
C GLU A 68 -2.68 8.42 -13.52
N TYR A 69 -3.29 9.50 -13.03
CA TYR A 69 -4.20 9.47 -11.86
C TYR A 69 -5.39 8.51 -12.03
N THR A 70 -5.73 8.15 -13.26
CA THR A 70 -6.80 7.19 -13.57
C THR A 70 -6.50 5.77 -13.11
N ASN A 71 -5.22 5.41 -13.00
CA ASN A 71 -4.78 4.09 -12.58
C ASN A 71 -5.17 3.76 -11.12
N VAL A 72 -5.42 4.78 -10.31
CA VAL A 72 -5.79 4.61 -8.88
C VAL A 72 -7.11 3.89 -8.67
N PHE A 73 -7.94 3.78 -9.72
CA PHE A 73 -9.29 3.19 -9.65
C PHE A 73 -9.58 2.21 -10.79
N ASP A 74 -8.56 1.68 -11.43
CA ASP A 74 -8.69 0.75 -12.56
C ASP A 74 -8.89 -0.71 -12.11
N GLY A 75 -8.65 -1.01 -10.83
CA GLY A 75 -8.78 -2.35 -10.25
C GLY A 75 -7.53 -3.20 -10.46
N ASP A 76 -6.44 -2.64 -11.00
CA ASP A 76 -5.17 -3.33 -11.20
C ASP A 76 -4.10 -2.79 -10.27
N VAL A 77 -3.81 -3.51 -9.19
CA VAL A 77 -2.76 -3.15 -8.23
C VAL A 77 -1.34 -3.20 -8.85
N THR A 78 -1.18 -3.63 -10.10
CA THR A 78 0.10 -3.60 -10.80
C THR A 78 0.35 -2.29 -11.52
N THR A 79 -0.68 -1.49 -11.74
CA THR A 79 -0.59 -0.10 -12.21
C THR A 79 -0.44 0.87 -11.05
N SER A 80 -0.11 2.11 -11.30
CA SER A 80 -0.01 3.13 -10.25
C SER A 80 -0.12 4.54 -10.82
N PHE A 81 -0.47 5.47 -9.97
CA PHE A 81 -0.25 6.89 -10.20
C PHE A 81 1.13 7.29 -9.67
N ASP A 82 1.85 8.08 -10.46
CA ASP A 82 3.14 8.66 -10.12
C ASP A 82 3.17 10.07 -10.70
N TYR A 83 2.78 11.06 -9.89
CA TYR A 83 2.62 12.42 -10.34
C TYR A 83 3.97 13.03 -10.75
N ILE A 84 3.96 13.85 -11.81
CA ILE A 84 5.18 14.46 -12.37
C ILE A 84 5.90 15.35 -11.36
N GLU A 85 5.15 16.09 -10.53
CA GLU A 85 5.74 16.94 -9.49
C GLU A 85 5.83 16.18 -8.16
N SER A 86 6.83 16.51 -7.33
CA SER A 86 7.02 15.83 -6.04
C SER A 86 5.84 15.99 -5.07
N SER A 87 5.04 17.03 -5.25
CA SER A 87 3.95 17.39 -4.34
C SER A 87 2.72 17.90 -5.10
N GLY A 88 1.53 17.81 -4.46
CA GLY A 88 0.29 18.36 -5.00
C GLY A 88 -0.50 17.40 -5.89
N GLY A 89 0.04 16.19 -6.17
CA GLY A 89 -0.70 15.14 -6.88
C GLY A 89 -1.89 14.62 -6.06
N TRP A 90 -2.99 14.35 -6.74
CA TRP A 90 -4.17 13.73 -6.14
C TRP A 90 -4.98 12.96 -7.18
N SER A 91 -5.70 11.95 -6.72
CA SER A 91 -6.68 11.19 -7.51
C SER A 91 -7.94 10.93 -6.69
N GLY A 92 -9.12 10.91 -7.33
CA GLY A 92 -10.38 10.77 -6.64
C GLY A 92 -11.54 10.38 -7.54
N LEU A 93 -12.73 10.38 -6.94
CA LEU A 93 -13.98 10.05 -7.62
C LEU A 93 -15.02 11.18 -7.43
N ASP A 94 -15.69 11.57 -8.52
CA ASP A 94 -17.01 12.19 -8.47
C ASP A 94 -18.06 11.08 -8.44
N LEU A 95 -18.68 10.87 -7.29
CA LEU A 95 -19.70 9.82 -7.06
C LEU A 95 -21.06 10.16 -7.67
N GLY A 96 -21.20 11.35 -8.30
CA GLY A 96 -22.45 11.86 -8.85
C GLY A 96 -23.45 12.32 -7.78
N THR A 97 -23.63 11.54 -6.72
CA THR A 97 -24.49 11.87 -5.57
C THR A 97 -23.70 11.70 -4.26
N PRO A 98 -24.01 12.48 -3.22
CA PRO A 98 -23.36 12.33 -1.93
C PRO A 98 -23.56 10.92 -1.33
N LYS A 99 -22.47 10.30 -0.87
CA LYS A 99 -22.43 8.99 -0.21
C LYS A 99 -21.70 9.10 1.13
N GLN A 100 -22.18 8.37 2.11
CA GLN A 100 -21.46 8.20 3.38
C GLN A 100 -20.27 7.27 3.16
N ILE A 101 -19.11 7.62 3.67
CA ILE A 101 -17.91 6.81 3.58
C ILE A 101 -17.68 6.10 4.91
N GLY A 102 -17.76 4.78 4.92
CA GLY A 102 -17.53 3.94 6.09
C GLY A 102 -16.15 3.30 6.14
N LYS A 103 -15.56 3.03 4.97
CA LYS A 103 -14.26 2.39 4.88
C LYS A 103 -13.50 2.90 3.65
N ILE A 104 -12.20 3.08 3.81
CA ILE A 104 -11.25 3.40 2.74
C ILE A 104 -10.20 2.30 2.74
N VAL A 105 -9.91 1.74 1.58
CA VAL A 105 -8.80 0.82 1.36
C VAL A 105 -7.81 1.51 0.46
N TYR A 106 -6.56 1.51 0.86
CA TYR A 106 -5.46 2.16 0.18
C TYR A 106 -4.34 1.15 -0.08
N THR A 107 -3.89 1.06 -1.31
CA THR A 107 -2.77 0.23 -1.73
C THR A 107 -1.67 1.14 -2.25
N PRO A 108 -0.55 1.28 -1.52
CA PRO A 108 0.57 2.09 -1.99
C PRO A 108 1.18 1.50 -3.26
N ARG A 109 1.83 2.31 -4.05
CA ARG A 109 2.69 1.82 -5.14
C ARG A 109 3.82 1.00 -4.53
N ASN A 110 4.00 -0.21 -5.03
CA ASN A 110 4.89 -1.18 -4.43
C ASN A 110 5.66 -1.98 -5.48
N TYR A 111 6.41 -1.34 -6.35
CA TYR A 111 7.36 -2.08 -7.19
C TYR A 111 8.41 -2.80 -6.33
N ASP A 112 8.66 -2.28 -5.12
CA ASP A 112 9.72 -2.75 -4.24
C ASP A 112 9.19 -3.43 -2.96
N ASN A 113 7.89 -3.69 -2.86
CA ASN A 113 7.26 -4.24 -1.65
C ASN A 113 6.89 -5.72 -1.75
N TYR A 114 7.33 -6.41 -2.78
CA TYR A 114 7.26 -7.86 -2.87
C TYR A 114 8.62 -8.47 -2.52
N VAL A 115 8.62 -9.74 -2.21
CA VAL A 115 9.84 -10.51 -2.01
C VAL A 115 10.49 -10.71 -3.37
N CYS A 116 11.66 -10.12 -3.57
CA CYS A 116 12.42 -10.28 -4.83
C CYS A 116 13.20 -11.59 -4.80
N HIS A 117 13.05 -12.41 -5.84
CA HIS A 117 13.83 -13.64 -5.96
C HIS A 117 15.32 -13.36 -6.06
N GLY A 118 16.11 -14.09 -5.31
CA GLY A 118 17.55 -13.96 -5.27
C GLY A 118 18.07 -12.94 -4.27
N ASP A 119 17.21 -12.05 -3.76
CA ASP A 119 17.63 -11.06 -2.77
C ASP A 119 17.76 -11.68 -1.37
N ASP A 120 18.66 -11.13 -0.59
CA ASP A 120 18.94 -11.51 0.79
C ASP A 120 18.14 -10.66 1.77
N TYR A 121 17.33 -11.33 2.58
CA TYR A 121 16.49 -10.70 3.58
C TYR A 121 16.90 -11.12 5.00
N GLU A 122 16.76 -10.18 5.93
CA GLU A 122 16.96 -10.44 7.35
C GLU A 122 15.82 -9.87 8.17
N LEU A 123 15.24 -10.69 9.04
CA LEU A 123 14.20 -10.28 9.95
C LEU A 123 14.80 -10.01 11.33
N PHE A 124 14.46 -8.85 11.89
CA PHE A 124 14.83 -8.46 13.25
C PHE A 124 13.58 -8.30 14.11
N TYR A 125 13.75 -8.42 15.41
CA TYR A 125 12.76 -8.00 16.40
C TYR A 125 13.37 -7.01 17.39
N CYS A 126 12.55 -6.08 17.89
CA CYS A 126 12.97 -5.14 18.90
C CYS A 126 12.84 -5.75 20.30
N SER A 127 13.93 -5.72 21.07
CA SER A 127 13.96 -6.16 22.46
C SER A 127 14.90 -5.29 23.27
N GLN A 128 14.39 -4.65 24.34
CA GLN A 128 15.17 -3.73 25.17
C GLN A 128 15.85 -2.62 24.32
N ASP A 129 15.07 -1.98 23.47
CA ASP A 129 15.49 -0.89 22.55
C ASP A 129 16.62 -1.28 21.58
N LYS A 130 16.81 -2.56 21.33
CA LYS A 130 17.78 -3.09 20.37
C LYS A 130 17.16 -4.05 19.39
N TRP A 131 17.57 -3.94 18.14
CA TRP A 131 17.22 -4.90 17.10
C TRP A 131 18.05 -6.19 17.26
N LYS A 132 17.38 -7.32 17.35
CA LYS A 132 17.99 -8.66 17.40
C LYS A 132 17.57 -9.44 16.17
N SER A 133 18.53 -10.03 15.48
CA SER A 133 18.31 -10.81 14.27
C SER A 133 17.60 -12.14 14.58
N LEU A 134 16.64 -12.48 13.73
CA LEU A 134 16.01 -13.80 13.65
C LEU A 134 16.60 -14.66 12.51
N GLY A 135 17.58 -14.14 11.82
CA GLY A 135 18.30 -14.81 10.76
C GLY A 135 18.13 -14.15 9.41
N LYS A 136 19.10 -14.45 8.54
CA LYS A 136 19.17 -14.03 7.14
C LYS A 136 18.79 -15.21 6.24
N GLN A 137 18.07 -14.94 5.15
CA GLN A 137 17.77 -15.93 4.14
C GLN A 137 17.70 -15.29 2.75
N THR A 138 18.18 -16.04 1.75
CA THR A 138 17.96 -15.67 0.34
C THR A 138 16.56 -16.09 -0.10
N SER A 139 15.87 -15.24 -0.80
CA SER A 139 14.53 -15.53 -1.30
C SER A 139 14.57 -16.38 -2.57
N TYR A 140 13.86 -17.49 -2.55
CA TYR A 140 13.64 -18.35 -3.72
C TYR A 140 12.15 -18.51 -4.07
N ALA A 141 11.28 -17.74 -3.39
CA ALA A 141 9.83 -17.74 -3.59
C ALA A 141 9.26 -16.35 -3.28
N ASP A 142 7.97 -16.14 -3.55
CA ASP A 142 7.25 -14.88 -3.27
C ASP A 142 6.97 -14.68 -1.78
N SER A 143 7.60 -15.46 -0.92
CA SER A 143 7.41 -15.40 0.54
C SER A 143 8.69 -15.73 1.29
N LEU A 144 8.83 -15.16 2.47
CA LEU A 144 9.86 -15.45 3.45
C LEU A 144 9.23 -16.14 4.66
N VAL A 145 9.88 -17.18 5.16
CA VAL A 145 9.38 -17.93 6.32
C VAL A 145 10.38 -17.86 7.46
N TYR A 146 10.00 -17.20 8.55
CA TYR A 146 10.76 -17.16 9.80
C TYR A 146 10.04 -17.95 10.88
N LYS A 147 10.77 -18.75 11.63
CA LYS A 147 10.25 -19.57 12.73
C LYS A 147 10.59 -18.91 14.07
N ASN A 148 9.80 -19.25 15.11
CA ASN A 148 10.03 -18.78 16.49
C ASN A 148 10.05 -17.25 16.62
N VAL A 149 9.26 -16.56 15.81
CA VAL A 149 9.13 -15.10 15.87
C VAL A 149 8.43 -14.72 17.18
N PRO A 150 9.01 -13.85 18.03
CA PRO A 150 8.35 -13.39 19.24
C PRO A 150 7.03 -12.66 18.93
N ILE A 151 6.03 -12.83 19.80
CA ILE A 151 4.74 -12.13 19.69
C ILE A 151 4.79 -10.76 20.36
N ASN A 152 3.94 -9.84 19.94
CA ASN A 152 3.79 -8.50 20.53
C ASN A 152 5.09 -7.66 20.52
N VAL A 153 5.92 -7.82 19.52
CA VAL A 153 7.14 -7.03 19.32
C VAL A 153 7.08 -6.26 18.01
N LEU A 154 7.87 -5.21 17.93
CA LEU A 154 8.17 -4.58 16.64
C LEU A 154 9.11 -5.48 15.85
N LEU A 155 8.80 -5.68 14.59
CA LEU A 155 9.58 -6.43 13.63
C LEU A 155 10.13 -5.47 12.57
N LEU A 156 11.33 -5.75 12.09
CA LEU A 156 11.99 -5.02 11.02
C LEU A 156 12.48 -6.02 9.98
N LEU A 157 11.96 -5.92 8.77
CA LEU A 157 12.44 -6.69 7.63
C LEU A 157 13.39 -5.81 6.80
N LYS A 158 14.61 -6.29 6.61
CA LYS A 158 15.63 -5.62 5.80
C LYS A 158 15.95 -6.45 4.57
N ASN A 159 15.98 -5.80 3.40
CA ASN A 159 16.55 -6.35 2.18
C ASN A 159 17.98 -5.82 2.05
N HIS A 160 18.97 -6.71 2.07
CA HIS A 160 20.39 -6.33 2.05
C HIS A 160 20.90 -5.94 0.65
N ASP A 161 20.28 -6.44 -0.42
CA ASP A 161 20.72 -6.18 -1.78
C ASP A 161 20.23 -4.84 -2.31
N ARG A 162 19.05 -4.39 -1.86
CA ARG A 162 18.44 -3.12 -2.29
C ARG A 162 18.68 -1.95 -1.33
N GLY A 163 19.33 -2.20 -0.21
CA GLY A 163 20.03 -1.20 0.63
C GLY A 163 19.19 -0.26 1.49
N ILE A 164 17.91 0.03 1.19
CA ILE A 164 17.16 1.10 1.87
C ILE A 164 15.75 0.67 2.33
N GLN A 165 15.36 -0.56 2.13
CA GLN A 165 13.99 -0.97 2.42
C GLN A 165 13.89 -1.60 3.81
N GLU A 166 13.92 -0.74 4.81
CA GLU A 166 13.58 -1.12 6.17
C GLU A 166 12.06 -0.98 6.35
N ARG A 167 11.41 -2.07 6.77
CA ARG A 167 9.98 -2.12 7.00
C ARG A 167 9.71 -2.52 8.41
N ILE A 168 9.09 -1.62 9.17
CA ILE A 168 8.73 -1.85 10.56
C ILE A 168 7.25 -2.22 10.64
N PHE A 169 6.95 -3.33 11.31
CA PHE A 169 5.60 -3.84 11.47
C PHE A 169 5.42 -4.61 12.78
N THR A 170 4.18 -4.79 13.16
CA THR A 170 3.79 -5.77 14.19
C THR A 170 3.01 -6.89 13.52
N TYR A 171 3.00 -8.07 14.14
CA TYR A 171 2.21 -9.21 13.68
C TYR A 171 1.05 -9.43 14.65
N GLN A 172 -0.17 -9.14 14.21
CA GLN A 172 -1.38 -9.24 15.01
C GLN A 172 -2.43 -10.06 14.27
N GLU A 173 -3.08 -11.00 14.95
CA GLU A 173 -4.16 -11.84 14.40
C GLU A 173 -3.82 -12.45 13.03
N ARG A 174 -2.59 -12.96 12.87
CA ARG A 174 -2.05 -13.52 11.62
C ARG A 174 -1.89 -12.53 10.46
N SER A 175 -1.89 -11.24 10.76
CA SER A 175 -1.68 -10.18 9.77
C SER A 175 -0.54 -9.26 10.17
N GLN A 176 0.15 -8.74 9.17
CA GLN A 176 1.17 -7.72 9.36
C GLN A 176 0.49 -6.36 9.50
N VAL A 177 0.84 -5.63 10.55
CA VAL A 177 0.40 -4.25 10.80
C VAL A 177 1.63 -3.36 10.69
N TRP A 178 1.74 -2.66 9.60
CA TRP A 178 2.86 -1.75 9.28
C TRP A 178 2.79 -0.48 10.13
N LYS A 179 3.96 0.04 10.52
CA LYS A 179 4.13 1.26 11.34
C LYS A 179 4.81 2.35 10.53
#